data_97b86e17e5ee2490b67c986e5eb40a8e
#
_entry.id   97b86e17e5ee2490b67c986e5eb40a8e
#
_cell.length_a   1.000
_cell.length_b   1.000
_cell.length_c   1.000
_cell.angle_alpha   90.00
_cell.angle_beta   90.00
_cell.angle_gamma   90.00
#
_symmetry.space_group_name_H-M   'P 1'
#
loop_
_entity.id
_entity.type
_entity.pdbx_description
1 polymer ?
#
loop_
_entity_poly.entity_id
_entity_poly.type
_entity_poly.pdbx_seq_one_letter_code
_entity_poly.pdbx_strand_id
1 'polypeptide(L)'
;MIQSIVLPGRFPTTFYAYPEFTLLSRKIQDEVQFENLNLLFWEYLFSADFLGFLQRHLSPASSRHIEFLSSVIDSGTLATLRDRKLFYDPERYLAAIFCLGGYLAVASEILQQFSGGNLQGLSIYGVCYETQRPLGEILAYVGSDRNPVMDFYRTRSETIRRLFDADIVSAVTYSYTDILHLGALCDRYRRRGVTVLIHGHSWENNAVDYLIEHSGQYADFLRQIDGIVIAEDGFAETFNQLAEGGATAGIQNLHRFSDGPVSDGGNRSQRCNALDDLDFGRLRQEADRQRSKIFSPELVTLCRLSSRGCYWSQCAFCRHNSRHPGRSGDPDKEPEDLTRWPARLRQLSEISPVLIFCDQGIDPEAAVALAAMAPDAGSAAKWSLRTRIDPRWDACRIAAVARGGCAELIFGLESINGDTLRRMNKTPMSGEAYRSLVEQIHHDAADCGIYNHYCTIYGYPGETFEECRQTLDFLAGLIRGAPKMTFSLNRFQLLFKSDIYNSPGAYGIGSVTKAPFLSNMFWYDEPNSKRSIELVENGLSDFYRAMGYREDILANQILMEMVLAFMNDSGHAPLLKAGHPGNPFMA
;
A
#
# COMPACT_ATOMS: atom_id res chain seq x y z
N MET A 1 5.99 -27.73 9.25
CA MET A 1 5.24 -27.09 8.14
C MET A 1 4.89 -25.65 8.50
N ILE A 2 5.08 -24.72 7.57
CA ILE A 2 4.77 -23.29 7.72
C ILE A 2 3.56 -22.94 6.85
N GLN A 3 2.52 -22.37 7.43
CA GLN A 3 1.39 -21.81 6.72
C GLN A 3 1.53 -20.29 6.63
N SER A 4 1.73 -19.77 5.44
CA SER A 4 1.68 -18.34 5.17
C SER A 4 0.27 -17.90 4.79
N ILE A 5 -0.20 -16.82 5.37
CA ILE A 5 -1.54 -16.28 5.08
C ILE A 5 -1.50 -14.79 4.75
N VAL A 6 -2.31 -14.38 3.78
CA VAL A 6 -2.64 -12.98 3.51
C VAL A 6 -4.06 -12.72 4.02
N LEU A 7 -4.20 -11.80 4.94
CA LEU A 7 -5.46 -11.51 5.63
C LEU A 7 -6.41 -10.65 4.78
N PRO A 8 -7.75 -10.68 5.06
CA PRO A 8 -8.71 -9.80 4.42
C PRO A 8 -8.31 -8.32 4.53
N GLY A 9 -8.17 -7.65 3.42
CA GLY A 9 -7.70 -6.27 3.34
C GLY A 9 -7.99 -5.65 1.97
N ARG A 10 -6.98 -5.02 1.38
CA ARG A 10 -7.06 -4.26 0.15
C ARG A 10 -7.62 -5.07 -1.04
N PHE A 11 -8.31 -4.38 -1.95
CA PHE A 11 -8.81 -4.95 -3.20
C PHE A 11 -7.67 -5.63 -3.99
N PRO A 12 -7.78 -6.92 -4.30
CA PRO A 12 -6.65 -7.71 -4.76
C PRO A 12 -6.42 -7.56 -6.27
N THR A 13 -5.61 -6.60 -6.60
CA THR A 13 -5.18 -6.27 -7.95
C THR A 13 -3.76 -6.70 -8.24
N THR A 14 -3.01 -6.95 -7.19
CA THR A 14 -1.63 -7.39 -7.24
C THR A 14 -1.52 -8.88 -6.91
N PHE A 15 -0.52 -9.55 -7.46
CA PHE A 15 -0.26 -10.96 -7.24
C PHE A 15 0.46 -11.18 -5.90
N TYR A 16 1.69 -10.68 -5.80
CA TYR A 16 2.47 -10.73 -4.57
C TYR A 16 3.08 -9.37 -4.27
N ALA A 17 3.16 -9.06 -2.99
CA ALA A 17 3.96 -7.99 -2.48
C ALA A 17 5.29 -8.50 -1.93
N TYR A 18 6.27 -7.62 -1.87
CA TYR A 18 7.60 -7.89 -1.38
C TYR A 18 7.66 -8.72 -0.07
N PRO A 19 6.85 -8.47 0.98
CA PRO A 19 6.92 -9.27 2.20
C PRO A 19 6.58 -10.75 2.02
N GLU A 20 5.74 -11.08 1.04
CA GLU A 20 5.32 -12.46 0.76
C GLU A 20 6.43 -13.26 0.08
N PHE A 21 7.33 -12.59 -0.65
CA PHE A 21 8.47 -13.24 -1.33
C PHE A 21 9.45 -13.88 -0.37
N THR A 22 9.57 -13.35 0.84
CA THR A 22 10.54 -13.84 1.81
C THR A 22 10.29 -15.30 2.18
N LEU A 23 9.03 -15.72 2.17
CA LEU A 23 8.65 -17.12 2.44
C LEU A 23 8.73 -18.04 1.21
N LEU A 24 8.92 -17.48 0.02
CA LEU A 24 9.25 -18.22 -1.20
C LEU A 24 10.78 -18.40 -1.36
N SER A 25 11.57 -18.13 -0.35
CA SER A 25 13.02 -18.30 -0.36
C SER A 25 13.42 -19.77 -0.48
N ARG A 26 14.41 -20.04 -1.34
CA ARG A 26 15.06 -21.36 -1.44
C ARG A 26 15.80 -21.78 -0.17
N LYS A 27 16.09 -20.84 0.71
CA LYS A 27 16.76 -21.10 1.99
C LYS A 27 15.83 -21.66 3.06
N ILE A 28 14.51 -21.53 2.90
CA ILE A 28 13.56 -22.13 3.82
C ILE A 28 13.49 -23.63 3.54
N GLN A 29 13.85 -24.44 4.53
CA GLN A 29 13.94 -25.89 4.42
C GLN A 29 12.59 -26.57 4.59
N ASP A 30 11.72 -25.97 5.38
CA ASP A 30 10.39 -26.51 5.67
C ASP A 30 9.42 -26.31 4.49
N GLU A 31 8.40 -27.17 4.45
CA GLU A 31 7.28 -26.99 3.54
C GLU A 31 6.51 -25.71 3.91
N VAL A 32 6.39 -24.80 2.95
CA VAL A 32 5.59 -23.58 3.09
C VAL A 32 4.37 -23.67 2.19
N GLN A 33 3.20 -23.53 2.80
CA GLN A 33 1.92 -23.43 2.10
C GLN A 33 1.42 -21.98 2.15
N PHE A 34 0.81 -21.53 1.07
CA PHE A 34 0.27 -20.17 0.96
C PHE A 34 -1.24 -20.20 0.85
N GLU A 35 -1.91 -19.39 1.64
CA GLU A 35 -3.34 -19.15 1.49
C GLU A 35 -3.63 -17.64 1.48
N ASN A 36 -4.25 -17.18 0.40
CA ASN A 36 -4.63 -15.80 0.24
C ASN A 36 -6.09 -15.60 0.65
N LEU A 37 -6.32 -15.38 1.95
CA LEU A 37 -7.66 -15.12 2.49
C LEU A 37 -8.23 -13.81 1.96
N ASN A 38 -7.39 -12.86 1.54
CA ASN A 38 -7.86 -11.62 0.95
C ASN A 38 -8.61 -11.85 -0.37
N LEU A 39 -8.07 -12.70 -1.26
CA LEU A 39 -8.76 -13.07 -2.49
C LEU A 39 -10.11 -13.73 -2.21
N LEU A 40 -10.14 -14.67 -1.26
CA LEU A 40 -11.36 -15.37 -0.87
C LEU A 40 -12.38 -14.44 -0.20
N PHE A 41 -11.91 -13.44 0.55
CA PHE A 41 -12.77 -12.45 1.20
C PHE A 41 -13.45 -11.54 0.17
N TRP A 42 -12.72 -11.09 -0.83
CA TRP A 42 -13.32 -10.28 -1.89
C TRP A 42 -14.30 -11.08 -2.76
N GLU A 43 -14.03 -12.35 -3.02
CA GLU A 43 -15.02 -13.23 -3.65
C GLU A 43 -16.27 -13.42 -2.77
N TYR A 44 -16.08 -13.54 -1.44
CA TYR A 44 -17.20 -13.61 -0.48
C TYR A 44 -18.02 -12.31 -0.50
N LEU A 45 -17.39 -11.13 -0.49
CA LEU A 45 -18.11 -9.86 -0.54
C LEU A 45 -19.05 -9.74 -1.76
N PHE A 46 -18.73 -10.42 -2.87
CA PHE A 46 -19.55 -10.47 -4.08
C PHE A 46 -20.26 -11.80 -4.24
N SER A 47 -20.82 -12.34 -3.17
CA SER A 47 -21.52 -13.63 -3.19
C SER A 47 -22.89 -13.56 -2.51
N ALA A 48 -23.71 -14.58 -2.78
CA ALA A 48 -24.99 -14.78 -2.09
C ALA A 48 -24.83 -14.95 -0.57
N ASP A 49 -23.70 -15.50 -0.11
CA ASP A 49 -23.41 -15.68 1.33
C ASP A 49 -23.34 -14.31 2.03
N PHE A 50 -22.65 -13.34 1.42
CA PHE A 50 -22.56 -11.97 1.97
C PHE A 50 -23.91 -11.24 1.92
N LEU A 51 -24.68 -11.37 0.84
CA LEU A 51 -26.04 -10.84 0.80
C LEU A 51 -26.91 -11.43 1.90
N GLY A 52 -26.81 -12.73 2.13
CA GLY A 52 -27.50 -13.41 3.23
C GLY A 52 -27.04 -12.91 4.60
N PHE A 53 -25.74 -12.61 4.77
CA PHE A 53 -25.23 -11.99 5.98
C PHE A 53 -25.87 -10.61 6.19
N LEU A 54 -25.91 -9.74 5.19
CA LEU A 54 -26.53 -8.41 5.29
C LEU A 54 -28.02 -8.53 5.61
N GLN A 55 -28.74 -9.43 4.94
CA GLN A 55 -30.18 -9.65 5.16
C GLN A 55 -30.52 -10.08 6.59
N ARG A 56 -29.69 -10.89 7.24
CA ARG A 56 -29.89 -11.30 8.64
C ARG A 56 -29.87 -10.13 9.64
N HIS A 57 -29.22 -9.02 9.27
CA HIS A 57 -29.04 -7.88 10.16
C HIS A 57 -29.83 -6.64 9.73
N LEU A 58 -30.49 -6.69 8.58
CA LEU A 58 -31.28 -5.58 8.05
C LEU A 58 -32.72 -5.55 8.58
N SER A 59 -33.26 -4.35 8.62
CA SER A 59 -34.70 -4.16 8.75
C SER A 59 -35.41 -4.45 7.40
N PRO A 60 -36.69 -4.90 7.42
CA PRO A 60 -37.44 -5.17 6.18
C PRO A 60 -37.52 -4.00 5.18
N ALA A 61 -37.33 -2.76 5.65
CA ALA A 61 -37.37 -1.56 4.82
C ALA A 61 -36.19 -1.41 3.83
N SER A 62 -35.14 -2.20 4.00
CA SER A 62 -33.89 -2.06 3.21
C SER A 62 -33.78 -3.05 2.03
N SER A 63 -34.88 -3.64 1.58
CA SER A 63 -34.89 -4.62 0.49
C SER A 63 -34.29 -4.09 -0.82
N ARG A 64 -34.54 -2.83 -1.15
CA ARG A 64 -34.01 -2.20 -2.37
C ARG A 64 -32.48 -2.14 -2.43
N HIS A 65 -31.81 -2.00 -1.28
CA HIS A 65 -30.36 -2.04 -1.21
C HIS A 65 -29.82 -3.42 -1.57
N ILE A 66 -30.46 -4.48 -1.08
CA ILE A 66 -30.07 -5.87 -1.40
C ILE A 66 -30.33 -6.17 -2.88
N GLU A 67 -31.43 -5.71 -3.44
CA GLU A 67 -31.73 -5.85 -4.87
C GLU A 67 -30.65 -5.19 -5.73
N PHE A 68 -30.21 -3.98 -5.37
CA PHE A 68 -29.12 -3.29 -6.02
C PHE A 68 -27.81 -4.11 -5.93
N LEU A 69 -27.42 -4.54 -4.72
CA LEU A 69 -26.20 -5.34 -4.53
C LEU A 69 -26.25 -6.64 -5.33
N SER A 70 -27.41 -7.32 -5.37
CA SER A 70 -27.60 -8.52 -6.20
C SER A 70 -27.39 -8.20 -7.68
N SER A 71 -27.98 -7.10 -8.18
CA SER A 71 -27.84 -6.70 -9.57
C SER A 71 -26.40 -6.44 -9.99
N VAL A 72 -25.57 -5.89 -9.08
CA VAL A 72 -24.14 -5.68 -9.35
C VAL A 72 -23.39 -7.01 -9.42
N ILE A 73 -23.71 -7.97 -8.56
CA ILE A 73 -23.14 -9.33 -8.63
C ILE A 73 -23.51 -10.00 -9.95
N ASP A 74 -24.79 -9.93 -10.34
CA ASP A 74 -25.32 -10.55 -11.55
C ASP A 74 -24.80 -9.87 -12.83
N SER A 75 -24.42 -8.61 -12.76
CA SER A 75 -23.86 -7.85 -13.91
C SER A 75 -22.50 -8.34 -14.40
N GLY A 76 -21.83 -9.20 -13.62
CA GLY A 76 -20.50 -9.70 -13.95
C GLY A 76 -19.39 -8.66 -13.78
N THR A 77 -19.56 -7.65 -12.93
CA THR A 77 -18.58 -6.59 -12.64
C THR A 77 -17.17 -7.13 -12.38
N LEU A 78 -17.05 -8.15 -11.53
CA LEU A 78 -15.74 -8.75 -11.24
C LEU A 78 -15.17 -9.54 -12.43
N ALA A 79 -16.02 -10.16 -13.24
CA ALA A 79 -15.59 -10.84 -14.47
C ALA A 79 -15.02 -9.84 -15.47
N THR A 80 -15.63 -8.65 -15.59
CA THR A 80 -15.10 -7.55 -16.43
C THR A 80 -13.69 -7.15 -16.01
N LEU A 81 -13.40 -7.07 -14.70
CA LEU A 81 -12.07 -6.71 -14.20
C LEU A 81 -11.01 -7.81 -14.43
N ARG A 82 -11.44 -9.06 -14.65
CA ARG A 82 -10.56 -10.21 -14.94
C ARG A 82 -10.38 -10.48 -16.42
N ASP A 83 -11.33 -10.12 -17.24
CA ASP A 83 -11.28 -10.35 -18.70
C ASP A 83 -10.44 -9.28 -19.38
N ARG A 84 -9.38 -9.70 -20.09
CA ARG A 84 -8.46 -8.78 -20.77
C ARG A 84 -9.14 -7.86 -21.79
N LYS A 85 -10.12 -8.36 -22.55
CA LYS A 85 -10.78 -7.54 -23.57
C LYS A 85 -11.71 -6.50 -22.95
N LEU A 86 -12.44 -6.90 -21.89
CA LEU A 86 -13.37 -6.00 -21.20
C LEU A 86 -12.63 -4.98 -20.33
N PHE A 87 -11.53 -5.41 -19.68
CA PHE A 87 -10.70 -4.53 -18.86
C PHE A 87 -10.06 -3.39 -19.68
N TYR A 88 -9.60 -3.69 -20.90
CA TYR A 88 -9.00 -2.69 -21.78
C TYR A 88 -10.03 -1.97 -22.68
N ASP A 89 -11.31 -2.28 -22.55
CA ASP A 89 -12.39 -1.47 -23.09
C ASP A 89 -12.72 -0.34 -22.10
N PRO A 90 -12.50 0.94 -22.47
CA PRO A 90 -12.66 2.06 -21.56
C PRO A 90 -14.04 2.16 -20.93
N GLU A 91 -15.09 1.99 -21.73
CA GLU A 91 -16.47 2.11 -21.27
C GLU A 91 -16.84 0.96 -20.31
N ARG A 92 -16.41 -0.25 -20.64
CA ARG A 92 -16.66 -1.44 -19.82
C ARG A 92 -15.91 -1.38 -18.50
N TYR A 93 -14.63 -1.00 -18.55
CA TYR A 93 -13.83 -0.84 -17.34
C TYR A 93 -14.43 0.20 -16.39
N LEU A 94 -14.80 1.38 -16.93
CA LEU A 94 -15.42 2.43 -16.16
C LEU A 94 -16.74 2.00 -15.53
N ALA A 95 -17.61 1.36 -16.31
CA ALA A 95 -18.87 0.84 -15.80
C ALA A 95 -18.62 -0.14 -14.64
N ALA A 96 -17.63 -1.03 -14.76
CA ALA A 96 -17.27 -1.96 -13.70
C ALA A 96 -16.76 -1.25 -12.44
N ILE A 97 -15.91 -0.22 -12.57
CA ILE A 97 -15.40 0.55 -11.43
C ILE A 97 -16.53 1.34 -10.75
N PHE A 98 -17.44 1.96 -11.49
CA PHE A 98 -18.60 2.62 -10.91
C PHE A 98 -19.54 1.64 -10.18
N CYS A 99 -19.78 0.47 -10.77
CA CYS A 99 -20.56 -0.58 -10.11
C CYS A 99 -19.89 -1.04 -8.82
N LEU A 100 -18.57 -1.24 -8.83
CA LEU A 100 -17.79 -1.59 -7.64
C LEU A 100 -17.90 -0.50 -6.56
N GLY A 101 -17.72 0.77 -6.93
CA GLY A 101 -17.85 1.91 -6.02
C GLY A 101 -19.24 2.00 -5.40
N GLY A 102 -20.29 1.93 -6.21
CA GLY A 102 -21.67 1.92 -5.75
C GLY A 102 -21.98 0.73 -4.85
N TYR A 103 -21.47 -0.45 -5.19
CA TYR A 103 -21.60 -1.66 -4.37
C TYR A 103 -21.01 -1.45 -2.97
N LEU A 104 -19.75 -0.99 -2.90
CA LEU A 104 -19.07 -0.76 -1.62
C LEU A 104 -19.77 0.33 -0.78
N ALA A 105 -20.26 1.39 -1.41
CA ALA A 105 -20.99 2.46 -0.73
C ALA A 105 -22.29 1.95 -0.10
N VAL A 106 -23.12 1.24 -0.87
CA VAL A 106 -24.39 0.69 -0.38
C VAL A 106 -24.16 -0.39 0.68
N ALA A 107 -23.20 -1.29 0.48
CA ALA A 107 -22.82 -2.28 1.49
C ALA A 107 -22.33 -1.62 2.79
N SER A 108 -21.55 -0.54 2.68
CA SER A 108 -21.11 0.25 3.84
C SER A 108 -22.24 0.86 4.62
N GLU A 109 -23.20 1.48 3.93
CA GLU A 109 -24.40 2.06 4.56
C GLU A 109 -25.18 1.02 5.37
N ILE A 110 -25.35 -0.18 4.81
CA ILE A 110 -26.01 -1.28 5.51
C ILE A 110 -25.19 -1.70 6.75
N LEU A 111 -23.89 -1.92 6.59
CA LEU A 111 -23.01 -2.36 7.68
C LEU A 111 -22.97 -1.34 8.83
N GLN A 112 -22.98 -0.05 8.53
CA GLN A 112 -23.01 1.02 9.53
C GLN A 112 -24.27 0.96 10.41
N GLN A 113 -25.43 0.59 9.85
CA GLN A 113 -26.70 0.54 10.60
C GLN A 113 -26.66 -0.43 11.78
N PHE A 114 -25.89 -1.52 11.69
CA PHE A 114 -25.81 -2.51 12.77
C PHE A 114 -24.43 -2.66 13.41
N SER A 115 -23.44 -1.89 12.98
CA SER A 115 -22.07 -1.93 13.56
C SER A 115 -21.99 -1.25 14.94
N GLY A 116 -23.01 -0.53 15.35
CA GLY A 116 -22.98 0.26 16.59
C GLY A 116 -21.97 1.41 16.55
N GLY A 117 -21.63 1.92 15.36
CA GLY A 117 -20.66 2.99 15.15
C GLY A 117 -19.20 2.51 15.20
N ASN A 118 -18.93 1.21 15.11
CA ASN A 118 -17.58 0.67 15.11
C ASN A 118 -16.97 0.53 13.70
N LEU A 119 -17.77 0.72 12.67
CA LEU A 119 -17.38 0.56 11.29
C LEU A 119 -17.65 1.84 10.50
N GLN A 120 -16.66 2.32 9.75
CA GLN A 120 -16.82 3.35 8.73
C GLN A 120 -17.41 2.77 7.44
N GLY A 121 -17.14 1.49 7.12
CA GLY A 121 -17.67 0.80 5.97
C GLY A 121 -16.66 -0.10 5.28
N LEU A 122 -16.93 -0.33 4.00
CA LEU A 122 -16.05 -1.01 3.06
C LEU A 122 -15.43 0.00 2.09
N SER A 123 -14.18 -0.20 1.79
CA SER A 123 -13.48 0.55 0.74
C SER A 123 -12.58 -0.40 -0.06
N ILE A 124 -11.87 0.12 -1.04
CA ILE A 124 -10.82 -0.64 -1.74
C ILE A 124 -9.68 -1.09 -0.80
N TYR A 125 -9.61 -0.54 0.40
CA TYR A 125 -8.67 -0.98 1.45
C TYR A 125 -9.27 -2.05 2.36
N GLY A 126 -10.44 -2.59 2.02
CA GLY A 126 -11.15 -3.61 2.79
C GLY A 126 -12.10 -3.01 3.82
N VAL A 127 -12.14 -3.62 4.99
CA VAL A 127 -13.00 -3.20 6.11
C VAL A 127 -12.37 -2.04 6.86
N CYS A 128 -13.06 -0.91 6.91
CA CYS A 128 -12.60 0.33 7.56
C CYS A 128 -13.29 0.47 8.91
N TYR A 129 -12.52 0.37 9.99
CA TYR A 129 -13.01 0.56 11.36
C TYR A 129 -12.98 2.02 11.78
N GLU A 130 -13.84 2.37 12.75
CA GLU A 130 -13.91 3.74 13.29
C GLU A 130 -12.70 4.02 14.20
N THR A 131 -11.82 4.92 13.78
CA THR A 131 -10.55 5.19 14.47
C THR A 131 -10.69 6.04 15.73
N GLN A 132 -11.84 6.64 15.98
CA GLN A 132 -12.11 7.44 17.19
C GLN A 132 -12.68 6.61 18.34
N ARG A 133 -13.03 5.33 18.09
CA ARG A 133 -13.54 4.42 19.10
C ARG A 133 -12.41 3.83 19.96
N PRO A 134 -12.69 3.56 21.24
CA PRO A 134 -11.75 2.81 22.08
C PRO A 134 -11.41 1.44 21.48
N LEU A 135 -10.14 1.03 21.59
CA LEU A 135 -9.68 -0.24 21.03
C LEU A 135 -10.50 -1.44 21.51
N GLY A 136 -10.89 -1.46 22.80
CA GLY A 136 -11.70 -2.56 23.36
C GLY A 136 -13.08 -2.71 22.70
N GLU A 137 -13.73 -1.62 22.30
CA GLU A 137 -14.99 -1.66 21.56
C GLU A 137 -14.78 -2.21 20.14
N ILE A 138 -13.72 -1.78 19.47
CA ILE A 138 -13.37 -2.28 18.15
C ILE A 138 -13.05 -3.77 18.21
N LEU A 139 -12.27 -4.24 19.18
CA LEU A 139 -11.94 -5.66 19.35
C LEU A 139 -13.21 -6.51 19.60
N ALA A 140 -14.10 -6.02 20.45
CA ALA A 140 -15.39 -6.70 20.70
C ALA A 140 -16.24 -6.80 19.41
N TYR A 141 -16.25 -5.73 18.61
CA TYR A 141 -16.97 -5.73 17.33
C TYR A 141 -16.29 -6.65 16.30
N VAL A 142 -14.95 -6.60 16.19
CA VAL A 142 -14.18 -7.45 15.25
C VAL A 142 -14.47 -8.93 15.50
N GLY A 143 -14.54 -9.36 16.76
CA GLY A 143 -14.86 -10.76 17.13
C GLY A 143 -16.36 -11.12 17.05
N SER A 144 -17.25 -10.17 16.77
CA SER A 144 -18.68 -10.38 16.78
C SER A 144 -19.25 -11.01 15.50
N ASP A 145 -20.43 -11.59 15.59
CA ASP A 145 -21.18 -12.11 14.45
C ASP A 145 -21.73 -11.02 13.51
N ARG A 146 -21.58 -9.75 13.90
CA ARG A 146 -21.94 -8.57 13.10
C ARG A 146 -20.79 -8.07 12.20
N ASN A 147 -19.61 -8.66 12.36
CA ASN A 147 -18.45 -8.30 11.55
C ASN A 147 -18.41 -9.14 10.27
N PRO A 148 -18.29 -8.53 9.07
CA PRO A 148 -18.28 -9.27 7.81
C PRO A 148 -17.07 -10.22 7.67
N VAL A 149 -15.93 -9.90 8.29
CA VAL A 149 -14.75 -10.78 8.28
C VAL A 149 -15.00 -12.04 9.11
N MET A 150 -15.68 -11.91 10.26
CA MET A 150 -16.03 -13.06 11.08
C MET A 150 -17.09 -13.95 10.42
N ASP A 151 -18.04 -13.36 9.70
CA ASP A 151 -19.00 -14.14 8.89
C ASP A 151 -18.28 -14.88 7.76
N PHE A 152 -17.34 -14.24 7.07
CA PHE A 152 -16.48 -14.87 6.09
C PHE A 152 -15.70 -16.06 6.69
N TYR A 153 -15.05 -15.90 7.84
CA TYR A 153 -14.31 -16.98 8.49
C TYR A 153 -15.23 -18.16 8.85
N ARG A 154 -16.45 -17.90 9.26
CA ARG A 154 -17.45 -18.92 9.56
C ARG A 154 -17.90 -19.64 8.29
N THR A 155 -18.19 -18.91 7.22
CA THR A 155 -18.60 -19.46 5.93
C THR A 155 -17.51 -20.35 5.33
N ARG A 156 -16.23 -20.03 5.56
CA ARG A 156 -15.05 -20.78 5.11
C ARG A 156 -14.38 -21.59 6.21
N SER A 157 -15.14 -22.00 7.25
CA SER A 157 -14.57 -22.57 8.47
C SER A 157 -13.69 -23.80 8.27
N GLU A 158 -13.94 -24.62 7.25
CA GLU A 158 -13.09 -25.77 6.94
C GLU A 158 -11.71 -25.34 6.43
N THR A 159 -11.66 -24.43 5.44
CA THR A 159 -10.42 -23.85 4.95
C THR A 159 -9.65 -23.18 6.09
N ILE A 160 -10.34 -22.38 6.89
CA ILE A 160 -9.75 -21.66 8.01
C ILE A 160 -9.15 -22.61 9.07
N ARG A 161 -9.85 -23.71 9.41
CA ARG A 161 -9.31 -24.68 10.37
C ARG A 161 -8.05 -25.37 9.87
N ARG A 162 -7.95 -25.66 8.58
CA ARG A 162 -6.77 -26.28 7.97
C ARG A 162 -5.52 -25.40 8.07
N LEU A 163 -5.67 -24.07 8.14
CA LEU A 163 -4.52 -23.18 8.34
C LEU A 163 -3.76 -23.51 9.64
N PHE A 164 -4.48 -23.97 10.66
CA PHE A 164 -3.92 -24.33 11.97
C PHE A 164 -3.56 -25.81 12.09
N ASP A 165 -3.49 -26.56 10.98
CA ASP A 165 -2.86 -27.88 10.92
C ASP A 165 -1.33 -27.77 10.82
N ALA A 166 -0.80 -26.57 10.56
CA ALA A 166 0.62 -26.25 10.52
C ALA A 166 1.21 -26.05 11.93
N ASP A 167 2.53 -26.21 12.05
CA ASP A 167 3.26 -25.91 13.29
C ASP A 167 3.41 -24.40 13.50
N ILE A 168 3.56 -23.66 12.40
CA ILE A 168 3.72 -22.22 12.36
C ILE A 168 2.70 -21.61 11.39
N VAL A 169 1.90 -20.68 11.85
CA VAL A 169 1.07 -19.80 11.02
C VAL A 169 1.70 -18.42 10.98
N SER A 170 2.04 -17.95 9.79
CA SER A 170 2.69 -16.66 9.62
C SER A 170 1.83 -15.75 8.75
N ALA A 171 1.36 -14.64 9.33
CA ALA A 171 0.49 -13.69 8.64
C ALA A 171 1.28 -12.52 8.08
N VAL A 172 1.10 -12.26 6.79
CA VAL A 172 1.55 -11.01 6.17
C VAL A 172 0.66 -9.87 6.64
N THR A 173 1.24 -8.80 7.15
CA THR A 173 0.50 -7.64 7.63
C THR A 173 0.92 -6.37 6.92
N TYR A 174 -0.06 -5.63 6.41
CA TYR A 174 0.10 -4.33 5.76
C TYR A 174 -0.50 -3.20 6.59
N SER A 175 -1.40 -3.54 7.51
CA SER A 175 -2.13 -2.56 8.32
C SER A 175 -2.47 -3.09 9.71
N TYR A 176 -2.92 -2.21 10.58
CA TYR A 176 -3.49 -2.62 11.89
C TYR A 176 -4.74 -3.47 11.74
N THR A 177 -5.50 -3.24 10.68
CA THR A 177 -6.70 -4.02 10.36
C THR A 177 -6.36 -5.48 10.22
N ASP A 178 -5.23 -5.80 9.56
CA ASP A 178 -4.77 -7.18 9.40
C ASP A 178 -4.47 -7.82 10.76
N ILE A 179 -3.85 -7.09 11.68
CA ILE A 179 -3.55 -7.59 13.03
C ILE A 179 -4.85 -7.84 13.81
N LEU A 180 -5.86 -6.95 13.68
CA LEU A 180 -7.19 -7.15 14.27
C LEU A 180 -7.85 -8.42 13.74
N HIS A 181 -7.80 -8.63 12.42
CA HIS A 181 -8.35 -9.82 11.78
C HIS A 181 -7.62 -11.09 12.18
N LEU A 182 -6.29 -11.04 12.32
CA LEU A 182 -5.49 -12.17 12.82
C LEU A 182 -5.84 -12.52 14.26
N GLY A 183 -5.94 -11.54 15.14
CA GLY A 183 -6.35 -11.76 16.52
C GLY A 183 -7.70 -12.47 16.64
N ALA A 184 -8.71 -11.98 15.91
CA ALA A 184 -10.04 -12.59 15.88
C ALA A 184 -10.05 -14.00 15.26
N LEU A 185 -9.23 -14.21 14.23
CA LEU A 185 -9.03 -15.53 13.62
C LEU A 185 -8.46 -16.52 14.64
N CYS A 186 -7.42 -16.11 15.37
CA CYS A 186 -6.74 -16.95 16.36
C CYS A 186 -7.62 -17.21 17.58
N ASP A 187 -8.36 -16.22 18.09
CA ASP A 187 -9.29 -16.43 19.22
C ASP A 187 -10.29 -17.55 18.94
N ARG A 188 -10.67 -17.73 17.69
CA ARG A 188 -11.71 -18.71 17.32
C ARG A 188 -11.20 -20.04 16.80
N TYR A 189 -10.04 -20.06 16.12
CA TYR A 189 -9.62 -21.25 15.36
C TYR A 189 -8.23 -21.77 15.72
N ARG A 190 -7.40 -21.00 16.43
CA ARG A 190 -6.05 -21.41 16.80
C ARG A 190 -6.08 -22.70 17.62
N ARG A 191 -5.25 -23.65 17.23
CA ARG A 191 -5.05 -24.91 17.99
C ARG A 191 -3.89 -24.74 18.97
N ARG A 192 -3.96 -25.54 20.05
CA ARG A 192 -2.88 -25.58 21.04
C ARG A 192 -1.59 -26.07 20.40
N GLY A 193 -0.49 -25.38 20.66
CA GLY A 193 0.84 -25.72 20.16
C GLY A 193 1.21 -25.08 18.82
N VAL A 194 0.27 -24.42 18.12
CA VAL A 194 0.56 -23.70 16.90
C VAL A 194 1.20 -22.34 17.24
N THR A 195 2.35 -22.08 16.67
CA THR A 195 3.02 -20.75 16.77
C THR A 195 2.41 -19.81 15.75
N VAL A 196 1.96 -18.63 16.20
CA VAL A 196 1.38 -17.60 15.34
C VAL A 196 2.26 -16.38 15.28
N LEU A 197 2.70 -16.02 14.10
CA LEU A 197 3.62 -14.91 13.86
C LEU A 197 3.03 -13.89 12.89
N ILE A 198 3.46 -12.66 13.05
CA ILE A 198 3.33 -11.62 12.05
C ILE A 198 4.65 -11.53 11.30
N HIS A 199 4.60 -11.48 9.99
CA HIS A 199 5.76 -11.15 9.17
C HIS A 199 5.40 -10.10 8.12
N GLY A 200 6.40 -9.62 7.42
CA GLY A 200 6.18 -8.56 6.47
C GLY A 200 6.35 -7.22 7.16
N HIS A 201 7.52 -6.71 7.05
CA HIS A 201 7.82 -5.37 7.47
C HIS A 201 7.26 -4.43 6.41
N SER A 202 6.02 -4.04 6.57
CA SER A 202 5.46 -3.01 5.72
C SER A 202 6.27 -1.73 5.91
N TRP A 203 6.98 -1.34 4.87
CA TRP A 203 7.61 -0.04 4.73
C TRP A 203 6.61 1.12 4.91
N GLU A 204 5.32 0.86 4.75
CA GLU A 204 4.23 1.78 5.02
C GLU A 204 3.72 1.67 6.47
N ASN A 205 4.05 0.57 7.15
CA ASN A 205 3.40 0.24 8.39
C ASN A 205 4.21 0.62 9.63
N ASN A 206 4.10 1.88 10.03
CA ASN A 206 4.57 2.38 11.33
C ASN A 206 3.86 1.71 12.52
N ALA A 207 2.77 1.01 12.23
CA ALA A 207 1.96 0.32 13.19
C ALA A 207 2.77 -0.70 13.98
N VAL A 208 3.51 -1.49 13.25
CA VAL A 208 4.29 -2.59 13.83
C VAL A 208 5.36 -2.06 14.79
N ASP A 209 6.09 -1.00 14.42
CA ASP A 209 7.11 -0.45 15.32
C ASP A 209 6.51 0.15 16.58
N TYR A 210 5.40 0.88 16.43
CA TYR A 210 4.69 1.42 17.58
C TYR A 210 4.17 0.29 18.48
N LEU A 211 3.64 -0.76 17.88
CA LEU A 211 3.13 -1.93 18.58
C LEU A 211 4.26 -2.66 19.34
N ILE A 212 5.42 -2.84 18.71
CA ILE A 212 6.60 -3.46 19.33
C ILE A 212 7.04 -2.64 20.55
N GLU A 213 7.16 -1.33 20.41
CA GLU A 213 7.66 -0.45 21.49
C GLU A 213 6.65 -0.28 22.62
N HIS A 214 5.38 -0.50 22.36
CA HIS A 214 4.29 -0.32 23.32
C HIS A 214 3.50 -1.61 23.55
N SER A 215 4.10 -2.77 23.31
CA SER A 215 3.44 -4.08 23.38
C SER A 215 2.72 -4.34 24.70
N GLY A 216 3.28 -3.85 25.82
CA GLY A 216 2.63 -3.94 27.12
C GLY A 216 1.27 -3.24 27.23
N GLN A 217 1.04 -2.17 26.45
CA GLN A 217 -0.26 -1.48 26.38
C GLN A 217 -1.31 -2.27 25.58
N TYR A 218 -0.86 -3.23 24.77
CA TYR A 218 -1.68 -4.02 23.87
C TYR A 218 -1.63 -5.53 24.21
N ALA A 219 -1.19 -5.89 25.42
CA ALA A 219 -0.99 -7.27 25.82
C ALA A 219 -2.24 -8.16 25.60
N ASP A 220 -3.43 -7.66 25.98
CA ASP A 220 -4.68 -8.38 25.78
C ASP A 220 -4.99 -8.64 24.30
N PHE A 221 -4.67 -7.69 23.45
CA PHE A 221 -4.85 -7.78 22.02
C PHE A 221 -3.85 -8.74 21.36
N LEU A 222 -2.60 -8.69 21.81
CA LEU A 222 -1.52 -9.50 21.25
C LEU A 222 -1.43 -10.92 21.83
N ARG A 223 -2.22 -11.25 22.83
CA ARG A 223 -2.18 -12.55 23.54
C ARG A 223 -2.30 -13.78 22.65
N GLN A 224 -2.90 -13.62 21.45
CA GLN A 224 -3.08 -14.70 20.48
C GLN A 224 -1.99 -14.76 19.41
N ILE A 225 -1.05 -13.81 19.45
CA ILE A 225 0.05 -13.68 18.49
C ILE A 225 1.35 -13.80 19.25
N ASP A 226 2.17 -14.80 18.92
CA ASP A 226 3.37 -15.12 19.69
C ASP A 226 4.50 -14.13 19.43
N GLY A 227 4.55 -13.54 18.24
CA GLY A 227 5.58 -12.57 17.93
C GLY A 227 5.57 -12.06 16.49
N ILE A 228 6.57 -11.27 16.19
CA ILE A 228 6.80 -10.69 14.87
C ILE A 228 8.24 -10.93 14.41
N VAL A 229 8.38 -11.29 13.14
CA VAL A 229 9.68 -11.38 12.49
C VAL A 229 9.98 -10.02 11.84
N ILE A 230 10.99 -9.32 12.36
CA ILE A 230 11.25 -7.89 12.08
C ILE A 230 12.38 -7.63 11.11
N ALA A 231 13.18 -8.60 10.74
CA ALA A 231 14.28 -8.41 9.82
C ALA A 231 13.98 -9.05 8.47
N GLU A 232 14.33 -8.34 7.44
CA GLU A 232 14.25 -8.84 6.07
C GLU A 232 15.41 -9.80 5.79
N ASP A 233 16.57 -9.56 6.38
CA ASP A 233 17.70 -10.50 6.39
C ASP A 233 17.52 -11.53 7.51
N GLY A 234 17.82 -12.77 7.20
CA GLY A 234 17.68 -13.85 8.17
C GLY A 234 16.25 -14.38 8.35
N PHE A 235 15.31 -13.99 7.50
CA PHE A 235 13.96 -14.53 7.52
C PHE A 235 13.97 -16.06 7.44
N ALA A 236 14.72 -16.59 6.48
CA ALA A 236 14.83 -18.03 6.30
C ALA A 236 15.45 -18.72 7.51
N GLU A 237 16.53 -18.14 8.08
CA GLU A 237 17.16 -18.64 9.29
C GLU A 237 16.21 -18.62 10.48
N THR A 238 15.45 -17.53 10.64
CA THR A 238 14.46 -17.42 11.72
C THR A 238 13.40 -18.51 11.61
N PHE A 239 12.83 -18.72 10.42
CA PHE A 239 11.82 -19.75 10.19
C PHE A 239 12.38 -21.17 10.30
N ASN A 240 13.62 -21.43 9.83
CA ASN A 240 14.26 -22.72 9.99
C ASN A 240 14.53 -23.05 11.47
N GLN A 241 15.03 -22.08 12.26
CA GLN A 241 15.22 -22.27 13.70
C GLN A 241 13.92 -22.52 14.45
N LEU A 242 12.83 -21.84 14.05
CA LEU A 242 11.51 -22.07 14.63
C LEU A 242 10.99 -23.47 14.29
N ALA A 243 11.20 -23.94 13.06
CA ALA A 243 10.75 -25.25 12.59
C ALA A 243 11.52 -26.41 13.23
N GLU A 244 12.78 -26.23 13.55
CA GLU A 244 13.62 -27.21 14.28
C GLU A 244 13.19 -27.41 15.75
N GLY A 245 12.18 -26.67 16.21
CA GLY A 245 11.66 -26.80 17.58
C GLY A 245 12.60 -26.23 18.64
N GLY A 246 13.54 -25.39 18.23
CA GLY A 246 14.44 -24.65 19.13
C GLY A 246 13.65 -23.82 20.14
N ALA A 247 14.17 -23.69 21.37
CA ALA A 247 13.62 -22.75 22.32
C ALA A 247 13.58 -21.38 21.63
N THR A 248 12.40 -20.79 21.53
CA THR A 248 12.18 -19.52 20.81
C THR A 248 12.90 -18.33 21.49
N ALA A 249 13.49 -18.55 22.67
CA ALA A 249 14.35 -17.59 23.35
C ALA A 249 15.70 -17.49 22.62
N GLY A 250 16.05 -16.29 22.14
CA GLY A 250 17.32 -16.01 21.48
C GLY A 250 17.34 -16.18 19.97
N ILE A 251 16.20 -16.45 19.32
CA ILE A 251 16.11 -16.46 17.85
C ILE A 251 16.29 -15.02 17.35
N GLN A 252 17.30 -14.82 16.52
CA GLN A 252 17.54 -13.51 15.88
C GLN A 252 16.35 -13.08 15.04
N ASN A 253 16.07 -11.78 15.04
CA ASN A 253 15.01 -11.14 14.26
C ASN A 253 13.58 -11.53 14.67
N LEU A 254 13.39 -12.37 15.67
CA LEU A 254 12.09 -12.65 16.27
C LEU A 254 11.90 -11.75 17.50
N HIS A 255 10.92 -10.87 17.45
CA HIS A 255 10.45 -10.16 18.64
C HIS A 255 9.19 -10.84 19.16
N ARG A 256 9.24 -11.31 20.40
CA ARG A 256 8.09 -11.85 21.10
C ARG A 256 7.36 -10.76 21.84
N PHE A 257 6.07 -10.75 21.73
CA PHE A 257 5.26 -9.77 22.46
C PHE A 257 5.28 -9.99 23.98
N SER A 258 5.62 -11.21 24.43
CA SER A 258 5.84 -11.52 25.85
C SER A 258 7.10 -10.89 26.45
N ASP A 259 8.07 -10.51 25.63
CA ASP A 259 9.39 -10.08 26.11
C ASP A 259 9.44 -8.58 26.48
N GLY A 260 8.30 -7.88 26.31
CA GLY A 260 8.22 -6.44 26.57
C GLY A 260 8.80 -5.59 25.43
N PRO A 261 9.02 -4.30 25.65
CA PRO A 261 9.55 -3.40 24.62
C PRO A 261 10.97 -3.78 24.23
N VAL A 262 11.27 -3.70 22.93
CA VAL A 262 12.62 -3.98 22.40
C VAL A 262 13.61 -2.99 22.99
N SER A 263 14.59 -3.49 23.76
CA SER A 263 15.77 -2.70 24.08
C SER A 263 16.59 -2.47 22.81
N ASP A 264 17.06 -1.25 22.59
CA ASP A 264 17.74 -0.75 21.37
C ASP A 264 19.02 -1.50 20.92
N GLY A 265 19.31 -2.68 21.44
CA GLY A 265 20.52 -3.47 21.20
C GLY A 265 20.42 -4.55 20.11
N GLY A 266 19.30 -4.74 19.49
CA GLY A 266 19.14 -5.76 18.44
C GLY A 266 19.80 -5.31 17.13
N ASN A 267 20.85 -6.01 16.73
CA ASN A 267 21.54 -5.83 15.44
C ASN A 267 20.53 -6.14 14.31
N ARG A 268 19.76 -5.13 13.90
CA ARG A 268 18.83 -5.25 12.78
C ARG A 268 19.68 -5.31 11.51
N SER A 269 19.97 -6.52 11.07
CA SER A 269 20.61 -6.75 9.78
C SER A 269 19.84 -6.02 8.68
N GLN A 270 20.56 -5.36 7.79
CA GLN A 270 20.00 -4.36 6.88
C GLN A 270 20.09 -4.78 5.42
N ARG A 271 20.44 -6.03 5.16
CA ARG A 271 20.67 -6.55 3.82
C ARG A 271 19.66 -7.61 3.49
N CYS A 272 18.53 -7.24 2.89
CA CYS A 272 17.74 -8.22 2.20
C CYS A 272 17.61 -7.88 0.74
N ASN A 273 18.04 -8.81 -0.06
CA ASN A 273 17.64 -8.91 -1.43
C ASN A 273 16.79 -10.18 -1.56
N ALA A 274 15.52 -10.08 -1.16
CA ALA A 274 14.59 -11.20 -1.20
C ALA A 274 14.56 -11.86 -2.59
N LEU A 275 14.85 -11.11 -3.64
CA LEU A 275 14.92 -11.63 -5.00
C LEU A 275 16.12 -12.55 -5.25
N ASP A 276 17.24 -12.39 -4.53
CA ASP A 276 18.41 -13.25 -4.72
C ASP A 276 18.14 -14.70 -4.27
N ASP A 277 17.35 -14.86 -3.24
CA ASP A 277 17.03 -16.16 -2.65
C ASP A 277 15.68 -16.71 -3.12
N LEU A 278 14.94 -15.97 -3.92
CA LEU A 278 13.60 -16.33 -4.39
C LEU A 278 13.62 -17.62 -5.21
N ASP A 279 12.72 -18.53 -4.89
CA ASP A 279 12.43 -19.70 -5.70
C ASP A 279 11.42 -19.35 -6.80
N PHE A 280 11.93 -19.01 -7.97
CA PHE A 280 11.10 -18.63 -9.12
C PHE A 280 10.20 -19.78 -9.63
N GLY A 281 10.57 -21.04 -9.38
CA GLY A 281 9.72 -22.17 -9.70
C GLY A 281 8.47 -22.21 -8.85
N ARG A 282 8.62 -22.07 -7.54
CA ARG A 282 7.49 -21.95 -6.58
C ARG A 282 6.66 -20.71 -6.85
N LEU A 283 7.30 -19.57 -7.12
CA LEU A 283 6.58 -18.33 -7.45
C LEU A 283 5.70 -18.52 -8.69
N ARG A 284 6.21 -19.16 -9.74
CA ARG A 284 5.44 -19.44 -10.97
C ARG A 284 4.24 -20.35 -10.69
N GLN A 285 4.44 -21.43 -9.93
CA GLN A 285 3.34 -22.33 -9.56
C GLN A 285 2.25 -21.59 -8.80
N GLU A 286 2.63 -20.74 -7.86
CA GLU A 286 1.69 -19.97 -7.08
C GLU A 286 0.99 -18.88 -7.92
N ALA A 287 1.71 -18.24 -8.83
CA ALA A 287 1.13 -17.31 -9.80
C ALA A 287 0.03 -17.98 -10.64
N ASP A 288 0.32 -19.15 -11.18
CA ASP A 288 -0.65 -19.90 -11.99
C ASP A 288 -1.88 -20.33 -11.16
N ARG A 289 -1.67 -20.72 -9.90
CA ARG A 289 -2.77 -21.07 -8.97
C ARG A 289 -3.70 -19.90 -8.65
N GLN A 290 -3.16 -18.68 -8.56
CA GLN A 290 -3.92 -17.50 -8.15
C GLN A 290 -4.39 -16.62 -9.32
N ARG A 291 -3.85 -16.80 -10.51
CA ARG A 291 -4.11 -15.97 -11.71
C ARG A 291 -5.60 -15.69 -11.95
N SER A 292 -6.45 -16.72 -11.86
CA SER A 292 -7.88 -16.58 -12.10
C SER A 292 -8.65 -15.88 -10.97
N LYS A 293 -8.04 -15.69 -9.81
CA LYS A 293 -8.67 -15.10 -8.62
C LYS A 293 -8.37 -13.61 -8.47
N ILE A 294 -7.31 -13.12 -9.08
CA ILE A 294 -6.92 -11.71 -9.03
C ILE A 294 -7.85 -10.88 -9.90
N PHE A 295 -8.20 -9.68 -9.44
CA PHE A 295 -9.07 -8.75 -10.17
C PHE A 295 -8.27 -7.84 -11.11
N SER A 296 -7.46 -8.46 -11.94
CA SER A 296 -6.66 -7.83 -12.97
C SER A 296 -6.38 -8.89 -14.04
N PRO A 297 -6.43 -8.55 -15.34
CA PRO A 297 -6.08 -9.48 -16.41
C PRO A 297 -4.58 -9.78 -16.46
N GLU A 298 -3.77 -8.89 -15.90
CA GLU A 298 -2.32 -9.04 -15.84
C GLU A 298 -1.87 -9.29 -14.40
N LEU A 299 -0.82 -10.07 -14.24
CA LEU A 299 -0.16 -10.18 -12.94
C LEU A 299 0.67 -8.93 -12.69
N VAL A 300 0.38 -8.27 -11.57
CA VAL A 300 1.15 -7.13 -11.07
C VAL A 300 1.90 -7.58 -9.84
N THR A 301 3.20 -7.37 -9.83
CA THR A 301 4.04 -7.74 -8.70
C THR A 301 4.66 -6.51 -8.06
N LEU A 302 4.43 -6.36 -6.75
CA LEU A 302 5.10 -5.36 -5.94
C LEU A 302 6.43 -5.94 -5.48
N CYS A 303 7.52 -5.31 -5.88
CA CYS A 303 8.88 -5.74 -5.52
C CYS A 303 9.70 -4.56 -4.97
N ARG A 304 10.88 -4.88 -4.46
CA ARG A 304 11.78 -3.89 -3.90
C ARG A 304 13.19 -4.14 -4.42
N LEU A 305 13.83 -3.07 -4.88
CA LEU A 305 15.20 -3.10 -5.41
C LEU A 305 16.23 -3.03 -4.28
N SER A 306 15.94 -2.24 -3.24
CA SER A 306 16.93 -1.85 -2.26
C SER A 306 16.38 -1.90 -0.84
N SER A 307 17.17 -2.41 0.08
CA SER A 307 16.91 -2.30 1.52
C SER A 307 17.28 -0.92 2.09
N ARG A 308 17.88 -0.03 1.29
CA ARG A 308 18.49 1.21 1.78
C ARG A 308 17.51 2.32 2.12
N GLY A 309 16.22 2.17 1.79
CA GLY A 309 15.25 3.23 1.96
C GLY A 309 15.41 4.36 0.92
N CYS A 310 15.16 5.61 1.30
CA CYS A 310 15.28 6.75 0.42
C CYS A 310 16.71 7.31 0.45
N TYR A 311 17.28 7.56 -0.73
CA TYR A 311 18.64 8.13 -0.84
C TYR A 311 18.79 9.56 -0.28
N TRP A 312 17.68 10.28 -0.12
CA TRP A 312 17.69 11.61 0.53
C TRP A 312 17.64 11.52 2.04
N SER A 313 16.68 10.77 2.58
CA SER A 313 16.48 10.49 4.02
C SER A 313 16.52 11.70 4.97
N GLN A 314 16.08 12.91 4.53
CA GLN A 314 16.14 14.12 5.34
C GLN A 314 14.80 14.82 5.53
N CYS A 315 13.72 14.32 4.93
CA CYS A 315 12.41 14.98 5.05
C CYS A 315 11.88 14.89 6.48
N ALA A 316 11.58 16.03 7.09
CA ALA A 316 11.19 16.12 8.49
C ALA A 316 9.91 15.34 8.86
N PHE A 317 8.99 15.21 7.91
CA PHE A 317 7.73 14.45 8.09
C PHE A 317 7.91 12.94 7.92
N CYS A 318 9.03 12.51 7.33
CA CYS A 318 9.21 11.14 6.93
C CYS A 318 9.88 10.32 8.02
N ARG A 319 9.23 9.27 8.48
CA ARG A 319 9.81 8.38 9.49
C ARG A 319 10.96 7.50 8.98
N HIS A 320 11.13 7.39 7.66
CA HIS A 320 12.23 6.60 7.10
C HIS A 320 13.60 7.21 7.40
N ASN A 321 13.64 8.46 7.85
CA ASN A 321 14.85 9.12 8.33
C ASN A 321 15.35 8.53 9.64
N SER A 322 14.44 8.24 10.58
CA SER A 322 14.78 7.85 11.95
C SER A 322 15.15 6.38 12.10
N ARG A 323 14.73 5.52 11.19
CA ARG A 323 14.99 4.07 11.30
C ARG A 323 16.42 3.67 11.04
N HIS A 324 17.21 4.56 10.50
CA HIS A 324 18.49 4.18 9.92
C HIS A 324 19.54 5.27 10.10
N PRO A 325 19.93 5.57 11.35
CA PRO A 325 21.06 6.47 11.58
C PRO A 325 22.29 5.95 10.81
N GLY A 326 22.91 6.81 10.01
CA GLY A 326 24.11 6.51 9.22
C GLY A 326 23.87 6.04 7.78
N ARG A 327 22.71 6.31 7.16
CA ARG A 327 22.35 5.70 5.87
C ARG A 327 22.40 6.55 4.63
N SER A 328 22.05 7.79 4.69
CA SER A 328 22.29 8.66 3.56
C SER A 328 23.73 9.14 3.61
N GLY A 329 24.55 8.60 2.71
CA GLY A 329 25.92 9.04 2.55
C GLY A 329 26.95 8.38 3.47
N ASP A 330 26.67 7.19 4.00
CA ASP A 330 27.71 6.36 4.59
C ASP A 330 28.67 5.92 3.47
N PRO A 331 29.88 6.53 3.37
CA PRO A 331 30.83 6.21 2.31
C PRO A 331 31.39 4.79 2.39
N ASP A 332 31.24 4.11 3.55
CA ASP A 332 31.76 2.76 3.77
C ASP A 332 30.77 1.66 3.35
N LYS A 333 29.57 2.03 2.88
CA LYS A 333 28.66 1.05 2.30
C LYS A 333 28.99 0.83 0.83
N GLU A 334 29.41 -0.39 0.53
CA GLU A 334 29.53 -0.84 -0.86
C GLU A 334 28.25 -0.52 -1.64
N PRO A 335 28.38 0.03 -2.86
CA PRO A 335 27.23 0.19 -3.73
C PRO A 335 26.54 -1.17 -3.88
N GLU A 336 25.23 -1.18 -3.88
CA GLU A 336 24.45 -2.38 -4.15
C GLU A 336 24.94 -2.97 -5.48
N ASP A 337 25.27 -4.25 -5.47
CA ASP A 337 25.70 -4.94 -6.69
C ASP A 337 24.50 -5.15 -7.61
N LEU A 338 24.20 -4.13 -8.39
CA LEU A 338 23.14 -4.14 -9.38
C LEU A 338 23.39 -5.16 -10.50
N THR A 339 24.60 -5.73 -10.61
CA THR A 339 24.93 -6.67 -11.69
C THR A 339 24.18 -8.01 -11.60
N ARG A 340 23.65 -8.35 -10.42
CA ARG A 340 22.84 -9.56 -10.18
C ARG A 340 21.39 -9.43 -10.62
N TRP A 341 20.90 -8.21 -10.74
CA TRP A 341 19.50 -7.91 -10.99
C TRP A 341 18.98 -8.31 -12.38
N PRO A 342 19.77 -8.20 -13.47
CA PRO A 342 19.24 -8.48 -14.82
C PRO A 342 18.61 -9.86 -14.95
N ALA A 343 19.30 -10.88 -14.46
CA ALA A 343 18.79 -12.25 -14.53
C ALA A 343 17.52 -12.46 -13.68
N ARG A 344 17.48 -11.85 -12.49
CA ARG A 344 16.33 -11.93 -11.56
C ARG A 344 15.11 -11.21 -12.10
N LEU A 345 15.30 -9.99 -12.60
CA LEU A 345 14.22 -9.22 -13.21
C LEU A 345 13.67 -9.89 -14.46
N ARG A 346 14.52 -10.51 -15.28
CA ARG A 346 14.05 -11.29 -16.42
C ARG A 346 13.16 -12.45 -15.99
N GLN A 347 13.59 -13.24 -15.00
CA GLN A 347 12.80 -14.35 -14.46
C GLN A 347 11.47 -13.87 -13.87
N LEU A 348 11.48 -12.72 -13.17
CA LEU A 348 10.27 -12.13 -12.60
C LEU A 348 9.34 -11.62 -13.70
N SER A 349 9.88 -10.98 -14.73
CA SER A 349 9.10 -10.46 -15.88
C SER A 349 8.42 -11.56 -16.70
N GLU A 350 8.98 -12.76 -16.73
CA GLU A 350 8.33 -13.93 -17.35
C GLU A 350 7.10 -14.41 -16.59
N ILE A 351 7.02 -14.11 -15.29
CA ILE A 351 5.88 -14.47 -14.43
C ILE A 351 4.88 -13.31 -14.37
N SER A 352 5.38 -12.10 -14.17
CA SER A 352 4.59 -10.89 -13.99
C SER A 352 5.01 -9.82 -15.00
N PRO A 353 4.14 -9.48 -15.97
CA PRO A 353 4.48 -8.48 -16.99
C PRO A 353 4.48 -7.05 -16.46
N VAL A 354 4.04 -6.84 -15.22
CA VAL A 354 4.01 -5.53 -14.57
C VAL A 354 4.70 -5.60 -13.21
N LEU A 355 5.69 -4.75 -13.01
CA LEU A 355 6.47 -4.65 -11.79
C LEU A 355 6.33 -3.26 -11.16
N ILE A 356 6.02 -3.20 -9.88
CA ILE A 356 5.96 -1.95 -9.14
C ILE A 356 7.05 -1.98 -8.08
N PHE A 357 8.04 -1.11 -8.22
CA PHE A 357 9.12 -0.99 -7.25
C PHE A 357 8.69 -0.11 -6.08
N CYS A 358 8.52 -0.77 -4.92
CA CYS A 358 8.00 -0.14 -3.70
C CYS A 358 9.07 0.55 -2.86
N ASP A 359 10.26 0.77 -3.39
CA ASP A 359 11.33 1.48 -2.70
C ASP A 359 10.89 2.90 -2.33
N GLN A 360 11.41 3.43 -1.22
CA GLN A 360 10.99 4.74 -0.73
C GLN A 360 11.49 5.92 -1.56
N GLY A 361 12.55 5.71 -2.33
CA GLY A 361 13.09 6.72 -3.24
C GLY A 361 14.30 6.14 -3.97
N ILE A 362 14.07 5.73 -5.22
CA ILE A 362 15.13 5.18 -6.08
C ILE A 362 15.90 6.35 -6.67
N ASP A 363 17.21 6.25 -6.59
CA ASP A 363 18.14 7.21 -7.19
C ASP A 363 18.06 7.19 -8.73
N PRO A 364 18.15 8.34 -9.42
CA PRO A 364 18.09 8.38 -10.89
C PRO A 364 19.11 7.51 -11.61
N GLU A 365 20.35 7.42 -11.11
CA GLU A 365 21.37 6.53 -11.69
C GLU A 365 21.02 5.06 -11.53
N ALA A 366 20.48 4.68 -10.36
CA ALA A 366 20.00 3.31 -10.13
C ALA A 366 18.80 2.97 -11.04
N ALA A 367 17.91 3.94 -11.29
CA ALA A 367 16.80 3.75 -12.24
C ALA A 367 17.29 3.56 -13.68
N VAL A 368 18.31 4.30 -14.10
CA VAL A 368 18.93 4.12 -15.43
C VAL A 368 19.65 2.79 -15.53
N ALA A 369 20.36 2.37 -14.48
CA ALA A 369 20.99 1.06 -14.42
C ALA A 369 19.94 -0.06 -14.53
N LEU A 370 18.82 0.06 -13.81
CA LEU A 370 17.69 -0.87 -13.92
C LEU A 370 17.15 -0.94 -15.36
N ALA A 371 16.98 0.21 -16.00
CA ALA A 371 16.50 0.28 -17.39
C ALA A 371 17.47 -0.39 -18.39
N ALA A 372 18.77 -0.22 -18.19
CA ALA A 372 19.79 -0.86 -19.03
C ALA A 372 19.83 -2.40 -18.89
N MET A 373 19.25 -2.92 -17.82
CA MET A 373 19.16 -4.36 -17.55
C MET A 373 17.90 -5.01 -18.15
N ALA A 374 16.94 -4.21 -18.61
CA ALA A 374 15.75 -4.73 -19.25
C ALA A 374 16.12 -5.45 -20.56
N PRO A 375 15.54 -6.63 -20.86
CA PRO A 375 15.77 -7.29 -22.13
C PRO A 375 15.29 -6.42 -23.30
N ASP A 376 15.93 -6.60 -24.46
CA ASP A 376 15.65 -5.86 -25.69
C ASP A 376 14.15 -5.59 -25.92
N ALA A 377 13.85 -4.43 -26.45
CA ALA A 377 12.58 -3.72 -26.53
C ALA A 377 11.37 -4.45 -27.17
N GLY A 378 11.16 -5.70 -26.88
CA GLY A 378 10.00 -6.48 -27.38
C GLY A 378 9.35 -7.39 -26.35
N SER A 379 9.99 -7.65 -25.21
CA SER A 379 9.48 -8.55 -24.17
C SER A 379 9.63 -7.99 -22.74
N ALA A 380 9.98 -6.72 -22.60
CA ALA A 380 10.24 -6.12 -21.30
C ALA A 380 8.93 -5.93 -20.51
N ALA A 381 8.93 -6.35 -19.25
CA ALA A 381 7.89 -5.97 -18.31
C ALA A 381 7.78 -4.44 -18.22
N LYS A 382 6.56 -3.96 -18.09
CA LYS A 382 6.31 -2.56 -17.72
C LYS A 382 6.60 -2.40 -16.24
N TRP A 383 7.19 -1.27 -15.87
CA TRP A 383 7.49 -1.03 -14.46
C TRP A 383 7.27 0.43 -14.05
N SER A 384 7.01 0.59 -12.77
CA SER A 384 6.95 1.89 -12.11
C SER A 384 7.89 1.92 -10.91
N LEU A 385 8.34 3.12 -10.54
CA LEU A 385 9.14 3.33 -9.34
C LEU A 385 8.84 4.67 -8.67
N ARG A 386 9.14 4.71 -7.36
CA ARG A 386 9.12 5.95 -6.58
C ARG A 386 10.49 6.62 -6.59
N THR A 387 10.49 7.90 -6.84
CA THR A 387 11.70 8.74 -6.85
C THR A 387 11.39 10.14 -6.32
N ARG A 388 12.36 11.01 -6.36
CA ARG A 388 12.24 12.42 -5.95
C ARG A 388 12.37 13.33 -7.14
N ILE A 389 11.86 14.55 -7.03
CA ILE A 389 12.25 15.65 -7.89
C ILE A 389 13.73 15.94 -7.60
N ASP A 390 14.58 15.62 -8.55
CA ASP A 390 16.04 15.66 -8.43
C ASP A 390 16.64 16.22 -9.72
N PRO A 391 17.60 17.17 -9.65
CA PRO A 391 18.22 17.75 -10.84
C PRO A 391 18.91 16.77 -11.77
N ARG A 392 19.20 15.57 -11.29
CA ARG A 392 19.78 14.50 -12.13
C ARG A 392 18.76 13.89 -13.10
N TRP A 393 17.47 14.12 -12.91
CA TRP A 393 16.46 13.76 -13.90
C TRP A 393 16.53 14.73 -15.09
N ASP A 394 17.26 14.34 -16.13
CA ASP A 394 17.34 15.05 -17.40
C ASP A 394 16.65 14.25 -18.53
N ALA A 395 16.44 14.87 -19.67
CA ALA A 395 15.81 14.25 -20.83
C ALA A 395 16.49 12.94 -21.27
N CYS A 396 17.82 12.85 -21.13
CA CYS A 396 18.57 11.65 -21.52
C CYS A 396 18.27 10.46 -20.59
N ARG A 397 18.25 10.70 -19.27
CA ARG A 397 17.94 9.68 -18.28
C ARG A 397 16.47 9.24 -18.36
N ILE A 398 15.56 10.20 -18.54
CA ILE A 398 14.14 9.94 -18.74
C ILE A 398 13.93 9.09 -19.99
N ALA A 399 14.55 9.43 -21.11
CA ALA A 399 14.50 8.64 -22.31
C ALA A 399 15.13 7.23 -22.14
N ALA A 400 16.19 7.11 -21.33
CA ALA A 400 16.79 5.82 -21.03
C ALA A 400 15.85 4.91 -20.24
N VAL A 401 15.20 5.41 -19.17
CA VAL A 401 14.26 4.61 -18.38
C VAL A 401 13.01 4.25 -19.19
N ALA A 402 12.54 5.15 -20.06
CA ALA A 402 11.42 4.87 -20.97
C ALA A 402 11.73 3.69 -21.91
N ARG A 403 12.92 3.69 -22.53
CA ARG A 403 13.36 2.58 -23.38
C ARG A 403 13.49 1.26 -22.62
N GLY A 404 13.83 1.33 -21.32
CA GLY A 404 13.92 0.17 -20.44
C GLY A 404 12.58 -0.33 -19.89
N GLY A 405 11.45 0.20 -20.36
CA GLY A 405 10.10 -0.26 -19.98
C GLY A 405 9.47 0.51 -18.82
N CYS A 406 10.07 1.61 -18.35
CA CYS A 406 9.43 2.47 -17.37
C CYS A 406 8.11 3.03 -17.93
N ALA A 407 7.01 2.73 -17.26
CA ALA A 407 5.69 3.21 -17.63
C ALA A 407 5.25 4.39 -16.77
N GLU A 408 5.76 4.47 -15.54
CA GLU A 408 5.37 5.49 -14.58
C GLU A 408 6.52 5.86 -13.65
N LEU A 409 6.64 7.16 -13.36
CA LEU A 409 7.49 7.70 -12.32
C LEU A 409 6.63 8.34 -11.22
N ILE A 410 6.77 7.84 -9.99
CA ILE A 410 6.04 8.34 -8.82
C ILE A 410 6.94 9.32 -8.07
N PHE A 411 6.58 10.59 -8.10
CA PHE A 411 7.35 11.66 -7.48
C PHE A 411 6.74 12.13 -6.16
N GLY A 412 7.54 12.17 -5.11
CA GLY A 412 7.20 12.98 -3.95
C GLY A 412 7.39 14.45 -4.26
N LEU A 413 6.34 15.12 -4.74
CA LEU A 413 6.32 16.57 -4.97
C LEU A 413 6.16 17.34 -3.65
N GLU A 414 5.22 16.90 -2.84
CA GLU A 414 4.75 17.40 -1.56
C GLU A 414 4.15 18.81 -1.63
N SER A 415 4.90 19.81 -2.09
CA SER A 415 4.50 21.20 -2.29
C SER A 415 5.35 21.83 -3.39
N ILE A 416 4.93 22.98 -3.92
CA ILE A 416 5.77 23.83 -4.78
C ILE A 416 6.18 25.12 -4.09
N ASN A 417 5.71 25.33 -2.88
CA ASN A 417 6.05 26.52 -2.12
C ASN A 417 7.42 26.38 -1.44
N GLY A 418 8.31 27.32 -1.68
CA GLY A 418 9.70 27.27 -1.19
C GLY A 418 9.81 27.26 0.33
N ASP A 419 8.92 27.96 1.04
CA ASP A 419 8.94 28.01 2.50
C ASP A 419 8.45 26.69 3.10
N THR A 420 7.39 26.11 2.54
CA THR A 420 6.90 24.79 2.92
C THR A 420 7.92 23.70 2.64
N LEU A 421 8.54 23.70 1.46
CA LEU A 421 9.60 22.73 1.09
C LEU A 421 10.81 22.83 2.04
N ARG A 422 11.18 24.04 2.46
CA ARG A 422 12.27 24.25 3.42
C ARG A 422 11.89 23.73 4.81
N ARG A 423 10.68 24.01 5.29
CA ARG A 423 10.17 23.45 6.57
C ARG A 423 10.12 21.92 6.54
N MET A 424 9.80 21.34 5.40
CA MET A 424 9.81 19.89 5.17
C MET A 424 11.21 19.29 5.07
N ASN A 425 12.26 20.11 4.90
CA ASN A 425 13.60 19.65 4.51
C ASN A 425 13.58 18.73 3.26
N LYS A 426 12.67 19.07 2.31
CA LYS A 426 12.42 18.26 1.13
C LYS A 426 13.50 18.42 0.07
N THR A 427 14.00 19.64 -0.11
CA THR A 427 14.99 19.99 -1.13
C THR A 427 15.83 21.19 -0.69
N PRO A 428 17.10 21.29 -1.09
CA PRO A 428 17.91 22.48 -0.88
C PRO A 428 17.62 23.58 -1.93
N MET A 429 16.81 23.30 -2.95
CA MET A 429 16.52 24.22 -4.04
C MET A 429 15.58 25.35 -3.59
N SER A 430 15.66 26.51 -4.27
CA SER A 430 14.62 27.53 -4.14
C SER A 430 13.29 27.03 -4.72
N GLY A 431 12.17 27.60 -4.26
CA GLY A 431 10.85 27.20 -4.76
C GLY A 431 10.71 27.39 -6.28
N GLU A 432 11.28 28.45 -6.84
CA GLU A 432 11.28 28.73 -8.28
C GLU A 432 12.07 27.67 -9.07
N ALA A 433 13.31 27.39 -8.64
CA ALA A 433 14.14 26.37 -9.28
C ALA A 433 13.50 24.96 -9.18
N TYR A 434 12.86 24.66 -8.05
CA TYR A 434 12.15 23.39 -7.87
C TYR A 434 10.96 23.30 -8.81
N ARG A 435 10.15 24.36 -8.93
CA ARG A 435 9.02 24.43 -9.86
C ARG A 435 9.45 24.22 -11.31
N SER A 436 10.47 24.95 -11.77
CA SER A 436 10.99 24.82 -13.14
C SER A 436 11.51 23.42 -13.43
N LEU A 437 12.15 22.79 -12.45
CA LEU A 437 12.60 21.40 -12.59
C LEU A 437 11.43 20.41 -12.69
N VAL A 438 10.35 20.61 -11.91
CA VAL A 438 9.14 19.78 -12.02
C VAL A 438 8.52 19.90 -13.42
N GLU A 439 8.40 21.13 -13.95
CA GLU A 439 7.88 21.36 -15.30
C GLU A 439 8.74 20.66 -16.36
N GLN A 440 10.05 20.79 -16.28
CA GLN A 440 10.99 20.12 -17.19
C GLN A 440 10.81 18.60 -17.14
N ILE A 441 10.90 17.98 -15.95
CA ILE A 441 10.74 16.53 -15.77
C ILE A 441 9.40 16.07 -16.31
N HIS A 442 8.33 16.86 -16.06
CA HIS A 442 6.98 16.52 -16.49
C HIS A 442 6.88 16.44 -18.02
N HIS A 443 7.39 17.44 -18.74
CA HIS A 443 7.37 17.45 -20.19
C HIS A 443 8.27 16.36 -20.79
N ASP A 444 9.49 16.22 -20.31
CA ASP A 444 10.44 15.19 -20.79
C ASP A 444 9.86 13.77 -20.63
N ALA A 445 9.20 13.50 -19.50
CA ALA A 445 8.56 12.21 -19.25
C ALA A 445 7.33 11.99 -20.16
N ALA A 446 6.49 13.02 -20.33
CA ALA A 446 5.31 12.96 -21.19
C ALA A 446 5.70 12.73 -22.66
N ASP A 447 6.77 13.38 -23.15
CA ASP A 447 7.29 13.20 -24.50
C ASP A 447 7.84 11.78 -24.72
N CYS A 448 8.41 11.18 -23.68
CA CYS A 448 8.86 9.77 -23.70
C CYS A 448 7.74 8.75 -23.46
N GLY A 449 6.49 9.18 -23.25
CA GLY A 449 5.36 8.30 -23.01
C GLY A 449 5.23 7.80 -21.57
N ILE A 450 6.03 8.30 -20.64
CA ILE A 450 5.95 7.97 -19.21
C ILE A 450 4.86 8.80 -18.53
N TYR A 451 4.11 8.16 -17.65
CA TYR A 451 3.18 8.84 -16.74
C TYR A 451 3.90 9.33 -15.49
N ASN A 452 3.58 10.55 -15.06
CA ASN A 452 4.06 11.09 -13.80
C ASN A 452 2.94 11.01 -12.75
N HIS A 453 3.23 10.42 -11.60
CA HIS A 453 2.37 10.51 -10.43
C HIS A 453 3.00 11.45 -9.40
N TYR A 454 2.27 12.49 -9.00
CA TYR A 454 2.74 13.45 -8.01
C TYR A 454 2.05 13.24 -6.66
N CYS A 455 2.82 12.78 -5.66
CA CYS A 455 2.36 12.76 -4.28
C CYS A 455 2.50 14.17 -3.69
N THR A 456 1.43 14.71 -3.12
CA THR A 456 1.42 16.01 -2.46
C THR A 456 0.92 15.91 -1.03
N ILE A 457 1.32 16.86 -0.20
CA ILE A 457 0.88 16.97 1.19
C ILE A 457 0.23 18.34 1.39
N TYR A 458 -0.99 18.35 1.95
CA TYR A 458 -1.64 19.58 2.39
C TYR A 458 -1.84 19.58 3.90
N GLY A 459 -1.88 20.78 4.49
CA GLY A 459 -1.99 20.96 5.92
C GLY A 459 -0.72 20.61 6.70
N TYR A 460 0.43 20.79 6.08
CA TYR A 460 1.71 20.66 6.76
C TYR A 460 1.86 21.73 7.86
N PRO A 461 2.47 21.45 9.02
CA PRO A 461 2.64 22.42 10.09
C PRO A 461 3.26 23.75 9.60
N GLY A 462 2.55 24.84 9.87
CA GLY A 462 2.90 26.17 9.41
C GLY A 462 2.57 26.48 7.94
N GLU A 463 2.01 25.55 7.17
CA GLU A 463 1.54 25.82 5.81
C GLU A 463 0.26 26.64 5.84
N THR A 464 0.24 27.75 5.09
CA THR A 464 -0.96 28.54 4.90
C THR A 464 -1.83 27.96 3.80
N PHE A 465 -3.12 28.26 3.83
CA PHE A 465 -4.05 27.87 2.75
C PHE A 465 -3.59 28.39 1.38
N GLU A 466 -3.02 29.59 1.33
CA GLU A 466 -2.53 30.19 0.09
C GLU A 466 -1.33 29.41 -0.49
N GLU A 467 -0.41 28.96 0.35
CA GLU A 467 0.70 28.08 -0.06
C GLU A 467 0.22 26.76 -0.61
N CYS A 468 -0.79 26.15 0.04
CA CYS A 468 -1.43 24.94 -0.43
C CYS A 468 -2.15 25.17 -1.78
N ARG A 469 -2.93 26.28 -1.89
CA ARG A 469 -3.64 26.63 -3.12
C ARG A 469 -2.69 26.80 -4.30
N GLN A 470 -1.53 27.42 -4.10
CA GLN A 470 -0.50 27.56 -5.15
C GLN A 470 -0.03 26.19 -5.68
N THR A 471 0.11 25.20 -4.79
CA THR A 471 0.45 23.83 -5.21
C THR A 471 -0.66 23.21 -6.05
N LEU A 472 -1.92 23.40 -5.67
CA LEU A 472 -3.06 22.88 -6.42
C LEU A 472 -3.20 23.56 -7.79
N ASP A 473 -3.06 24.89 -7.84
CA ASP A 473 -3.10 25.66 -9.10
C ASP A 473 -1.97 25.24 -10.07
N PHE A 474 -0.79 24.95 -9.52
CA PHE A 474 0.33 24.44 -10.29
C PHE A 474 0.05 23.06 -10.91
N LEU A 475 -0.48 22.13 -10.13
CA LEU A 475 -0.89 20.81 -10.63
C LEU A 475 -1.94 20.95 -11.75
N ALA A 476 -2.92 21.83 -11.56
CA ALA A 476 -3.92 22.11 -12.58
C ALA A 476 -3.29 22.69 -13.88
N GLY A 477 -2.22 23.46 -13.73
CA GLY A 477 -1.43 23.95 -14.87
C GLY A 477 -0.73 22.83 -15.62
N LEU A 478 -0.07 21.93 -14.91
CA LEU A 478 0.63 20.78 -15.50
C LEU A 478 -0.32 19.86 -16.29
N ILE A 479 -1.48 19.53 -15.73
CA ILE A 479 -2.48 18.67 -16.40
C ILE A 479 -2.94 19.30 -17.70
N ARG A 480 -3.19 20.61 -17.72
CA ARG A 480 -3.59 21.31 -18.95
C ARG A 480 -2.51 21.33 -20.01
N GLY A 481 -1.23 21.38 -19.59
CA GLY A 481 -0.08 21.40 -20.49
C GLY A 481 0.26 20.06 -21.09
N ALA A 482 0.28 19.01 -20.26
CA ALA A 482 0.61 17.64 -20.67
C ALA A 482 -0.14 16.64 -19.79
N PRO A 483 -1.22 16.03 -20.31
CA PRO A 483 -2.17 15.27 -19.50
C PRO A 483 -1.69 13.85 -19.07
N LYS A 484 -0.43 13.48 -19.34
CA LYS A 484 0.13 12.19 -18.90
C LYS A 484 0.58 12.26 -17.44
N MET A 485 -0.34 12.56 -16.56
CA MET A 485 -0.07 12.59 -15.13
C MET A 485 -1.28 12.22 -14.29
N THR A 486 -0.99 11.83 -13.07
CA THR A 486 -1.94 11.75 -11.96
C THR A 486 -1.33 12.38 -10.72
N PHE A 487 -2.12 12.56 -9.69
CA PHE A 487 -1.62 13.08 -8.41
C PHE A 487 -2.43 12.50 -7.25
N SER A 488 -1.84 12.50 -6.07
CA SER A 488 -2.53 12.23 -4.81
C SER A 488 -2.42 13.44 -3.88
N LEU A 489 -3.55 13.85 -3.32
CA LEU A 489 -3.62 14.89 -2.29
C LEU A 489 -3.68 14.19 -0.94
N ASN A 490 -2.58 14.23 -0.21
CA ASN A 490 -2.48 13.57 1.08
C ASN A 490 -2.55 14.62 2.19
N ARG A 491 -3.51 14.45 3.10
CA ARG A 491 -3.52 15.21 4.34
C ARG A 491 -2.26 14.89 5.14
N PHE A 492 -1.59 15.92 5.66
CA PHE A 492 -0.45 15.71 6.54
C PHE A 492 -0.82 14.83 7.73
N GLN A 493 0.00 13.83 7.99
CA GLN A 493 -0.13 12.93 9.13
C GLN A 493 1.14 12.99 9.97
N LEU A 494 0.98 13.22 11.27
CA LEU A 494 2.08 13.16 12.22
C LEU A 494 2.43 11.69 12.49
N LEU A 495 3.55 11.25 11.94
CA LEU A 495 3.96 9.85 12.00
C LEU A 495 4.93 9.60 13.15
N PHE A 496 4.76 8.48 13.83
CA PHE A 496 5.65 8.00 14.89
C PHE A 496 7.11 7.97 14.41
N LYS A 497 8.03 8.50 15.23
CA LYS A 497 9.48 8.59 14.94
C LYS A 497 9.88 9.49 13.76
N SER A 498 9.01 10.28 13.19
CA SER A 498 9.46 11.37 12.31
C SER A 498 10.16 12.48 13.10
N ASP A 499 10.96 13.33 12.45
CA ASP A 499 11.61 14.46 13.13
C ASP A 499 10.58 15.40 13.76
N ILE A 500 9.45 15.63 13.08
CA ILE A 500 8.34 16.42 13.60
C ILE A 500 7.77 15.79 14.86
N TYR A 501 7.60 14.47 14.89
CA TYR A 501 7.10 13.74 16.07
C TYR A 501 8.07 13.86 17.24
N ASN A 502 9.37 13.74 16.97
CA ASN A 502 10.42 13.80 18.01
C ASN A 502 10.64 15.21 18.57
N SER A 503 10.31 16.26 17.78
CA SER A 503 10.52 17.65 18.16
C SER A 503 9.35 18.55 17.72
N PRO A 504 8.11 18.27 18.16
CA PRO A 504 6.91 18.91 17.65
C PRO A 504 6.90 20.43 17.85
N GLY A 505 7.45 20.93 18.95
CA GLY A 505 7.56 22.37 19.23
C GLY A 505 8.40 23.14 18.22
N ALA A 506 9.41 22.50 17.60
CA ALA A 506 10.22 23.12 16.55
C ALA A 506 9.42 23.40 15.25
N TYR A 507 8.28 22.76 15.10
CA TYR A 507 7.37 22.89 13.96
C TYR A 507 6.05 23.61 14.33
N GLY A 508 6.02 24.29 15.47
CA GLY A 508 4.84 25.03 15.92
C GLY A 508 3.69 24.18 16.45
N ILE A 509 3.91 22.88 16.67
CA ILE A 509 2.92 21.96 17.22
C ILE A 509 2.86 22.15 18.74
N GLY A 510 1.69 22.54 19.25
CA GLY A 510 1.49 22.83 20.68
C GLY A 510 1.26 21.57 21.52
N SER A 511 0.54 20.60 20.98
CA SER A 511 0.27 19.34 21.68
C SER A 511 0.19 18.16 20.70
N VAL A 512 0.56 16.99 21.19
CA VAL A 512 0.47 15.73 20.44
C VAL A 512 -0.29 14.72 21.30
N THR A 513 -1.33 14.13 20.73
CA THR A 513 -2.16 13.14 21.40
C THR A 513 -2.26 11.88 20.55
N LYS A 514 -2.03 10.73 21.16
CA LYS A 514 -2.21 9.44 20.47
C LYS A 514 -3.68 9.21 20.15
N ALA A 515 -3.97 8.84 18.91
CA ALA A 515 -5.32 8.41 18.54
C ALA A 515 -5.72 7.17 19.38
N PRO A 516 -6.99 7.07 19.83
CA PRO A 516 -7.43 5.95 20.68
C PRO A 516 -7.31 4.59 20.00
N PHE A 517 -7.43 4.57 18.69
CA PHE A 517 -7.33 3.37 17.88
C PHE A 517 -5.87 2.89 17.75
N LEU A 518 -5.70 1.61 17.48
CA LEU A 518 -4.41 1.02 17.13
C LEU A 518 -3.91 1.60 15.80
N SER A 519 -3.27 2.74 15.84
CA SER A 519 -2.82 3.50 14.69
C SER A 519 -1.45 4.11 14.99
N ASN A 520 -0.65 4.32 13.96
CA ASN A 520 0.60 5.07 14.04
C ASN A 520 0.39 6.57 13.89
N MET A 521 -0.85 7.01 13.79
CA MET A 521 -1.22 8.42 13.65
C MET A 521 -1.37 9.07 15.02
N PHE A 522 -1.02 10.34 15.06
CA PHE A 522 -1.15 11.18 16.23
C PHE A 522 -1.95 12.42 15.83
N TRP A 523 -2.86 12.79 16.70
CA TRP A 523 -3.50 14.09 16.60
C TRP A 523 -2.54 15.15 17.14
N TYR A 524 -2.56 16.30 16.51
CA TYR A 524 -1.71 17.43 16.88
C TYR A 524 -2.50 18.72 16.80
N ASP A 525 -2.07 19.71 17.55
CA ASP A 525 -2.67 21.05 17.55
C ASP A 525 -1.68 22.04 16.93
N GLU A 526 -2.00 22.48 15.71
CA GLU A 526 -1.32 23.54 14.98
C GLU A 526 -2.38 24.32 14.17
N PRO A 527 -2.63 25.61 14.51
CA PRO A 527 -3.78 26.36 14.00
C PRO A 527 -3.80 26.55 12.48
N ASN A 528 -2.63 26.74 11.85
CA ASN A 528 -2.55 26.96 10.40
C ASN A 528 -2.85 25.69 9.63
N SER A 529 -2.28 24.56 10.03
CA SER A 529 -2.59 23.25 9.44
C SER A 529 -4.07 22.95 9.50
N LYS A 530 -4.67 23.13 10.66
CA LYS A 530 -6.10 22.84 10.89
C LYS A 530 -6.98 23.64 9.96
N ARG A 531 -6.70 24.97 9.85
CA ARG A 531 -7.43 25.86 8.95
C ARG A 531 -7.21 25.50 7.48
N SER A 532 -5.97 25.21 7.09
CA SER A 532 -5.64 24.83 5.71
C SER A 532 -6.31 23.52 5.32
N ILE A 533 -6.30 22.52 6.20
CA ILE A 533 -6.99 21.24 6.01
C ILE A 533 -8.49 21.48 5.78
N GLU A 534 -9.15 22.21 6.66
CA GLU A 534 -10.58 22.49 6.56
C GLU A 534 -10.95 23.20 5.25
N LEU A 535 -10.16 24.22 4.86
CA LEU A 535 -10.42 24.96 3.61
C LEU A 535 -10.16 24.12 2.37
N VAL A 536 -9.11 23.27 2.38
CA VAL A 536 -8.81 22.38 1.25
C VAL A 536 -9.90 21.32 1.14
N GLU A 537 -10.28 20.66 2.23
CA GLU A 537 -11.30 19.62 2.22
C GLU A 537 -12.67 20.15 1.76
N ASN A 538 -13.04 21.35 2.16
CA ASN A 538 -14.26 22.01 1.69
C ASN A 538 -14.21 22.39 0.21
N GLY A 539 -13.03 22.64 -0.37
CA GLY A 539 -12.85 23.02 -1.77
C GLY A 539 -12.46 21.86 -2.70
N LEU A 540 -12.24 20.65 -2.17
CA LEU A 540 -11.76 19.51 -2.98
C LEU A 540 -12.69 19.17 -4.14
N SER A 541 -13.99 19.13 -3.92
CA SER A 541 -14.97 18.84 -4.96
C SER A 541 -14.90 19.84 -6.12
N ASP A 542 -14.82 21.13 -5.79
CA ASP A 542 -14.71 22.20 -6.79
C ASP A 542 -13.36 22.13 -7.53
N PHE A 543 -12.30 21.81 -6.81
CA PHE A 543 -10.97 21.63 -7.39
C PHE A 543 -10.96 20.45 -8.38
N TYR A 544 -11.46 19.28 -7.99
CA TYR A 544 -11.54 18.12 -8.88
C TYR A 544 -12.43 18.41 -10.11
N ARG A 545 -13.56 19.08 -9.90
CA ARG A 545 -14.45 19.49 -11.00
C ARG A 545 -13.76 20.48 -11.96
N ALA A 546 -13.04 21.45 -11.43
CA ALA A 546 -12.28 22.42 -12.24
C ALA A 546 -11.15 21.76 -13.06
N MET A 547 -10.65 20.63 -12.57
CA MET A 547 -9.65 19.79 -13.23
C MET A 547 -10.28 18.78 -14.19
N GLY A 548 -11.62 18.76 -14.28
CA GLY A 548 -12.36 17.79 -15.08
C GLY A 548 -12.39 16.37 -14.49
N TYR A 549 -12.05 16.19 -13.22
CA TYR A 549 -12.23 14.91 -12.52
C TYR A 549 -13.65 14.80 -11.98
N ARG A 550 -14.20 13.62 -12.02
CA ARG A 550 -15.40 13.31 -11.24
C ARG A 550 -15.05 13.24 -9.75
N GLU A 551 -16.02 13.58 -8.91
CA GLU A 551 -15.90 13.54 -7.45
C GLU A 551 -15.72 12.12 -6.88
N ASP A 552 -15.72 11.10 -7.75
CA ASP A 552 -15.60 9.71 -7.34
C ASP A 552 -14.13 9.35 -7.06
N ILE A 553 -13.72 9.59 -5.82
CA ILE A 553 -12.39 9.28 -5.30
C ILE A 553 -12.04 7.80 -5.48
N LEU A 554 -13.03 6.90 -5.42
CA LEU A 554 -12.81 5.46 -5.54
C LEU A 554 -12.32 5.09 -6.94
N ALA A 555 -12.94 5.64 -7.98
CA ALA A 555 -12.52 5.41 -9.35
C ALA A 555 -11.09 5.92 -9.59
N ASN A 556 -10.75 7.08 -9.04
CA ASN A 556 -9.41 7.65 -9.15
C ASN A 556 -8.35 6.80 -8.44
N GLN A 557 -8.64 6.26 -7.26
CA GLN A 557 -7.68 5.43 -6.51
C GLN A 557 -7.42 4.08 -7.17
N ILE A 558 -8.46 3.40 -7.65
CA ILE A 558 -8.29 2.14 -8.38
C ILE A 558 -7.55 2.37 -9.70
N LEU A 559 -7.84 3.46 -10.40
CA LEU A 559 -7.12 3.87 -11.60
C LEU A 559 -5.63 4.06 -11.34
N MET A 560 -5.28 4.82 -10.32
CA MET A 560 -3.87 5.16 -10.03
C MET A 560 -3.00 3.92 -9.81
N GLU A 561 -3.53 2.88 -9.21
CA GLU A 561 -2.75 1.70 -8.84
C GLU A 561 -2.72 0.59 -9.89
N MET A 562 -3.75 0.51 -10.74
CA MET A 562 -3.92 -0.59 -11.68
C MET A 562 -3.68 -0.21 -13.13
N VAL A 563 -4.10 0.96 -13.50
CA VAL A 563 -4.27 1.32 -14.90
C VAL A 563 -3.04 1.99 -15.46
N LEU A 564 -2.29 2.74 -14.64
CA LEU A 564 -1.09 3.44 -15.10
C LEU A 564 -0.01 2.51 -15.63
N ALA A 565 0.21 1.40 -14.96
CA ALA A 565 1.15 0.38 -15.43
C ALA A 565 0.70 -0.29 -16.73
N PHE A 566 -0.61 -0.33 -17.01
CA PHE A 566 -1.17 -0.98 -18.19
C PHE A 566 -1.44 -0.01 -19.36
N MET A 567 -1.62 1.26 -19.08
CA MET A 567 -2.06 2.25 -20.08
C MET A 567 -1.02 2.64 -21.13
N ASN A 568 0.20 2.21 -20.97
CA ASN A 568 1.23 2.43 -22.00
C ASN A 568 1.08 1.53 -23.23
N ASP A 569 0.12 0.63 -23.26
CA ASP A 569 -0.20 -0.07 -24.49
C ASP A 569 -0.96 0.91 -25.41
N SER A 570 -0.50 1.06 -26.64
CA SER A 570 -0.77 2.15 -27.59
C SER A 570 -2.24 2.44 -27.92
N GLY A 571 -3.18 1.67 -27.38
CA GLY A 571 -4.61 1.83 -27.60
C GLY A 571 -5.40 2.50 -26.46
N HIS A 572 -4.83 2.70 -25.26
CA HIS A 572 -5.59 3.03 -24.05
C HIS A 572 -5.25 4.40 -23.42
N ALA A 573 -4.33 5.14 -24.01
CA ALA A 573 -4.00 6.52 -23.63
C ALA A 573 -5.20 7.50 -23.53
N PRO A 574 -6.36 7.28 -24.19
CA PRO A 574 -7.50 8.18 -24.08
C PRO A 574 -8.14 8.26 -22.71
N LEU A 575 -8.05 7.20 -21.88
CA LEU A 575 -8.72 7.18 -20.57
C LEU A 575 -8.19 8.22 -19.59
N LEU A 576 -6.92 8.61 -19.74
CA LEU A 576 -6.25 9.58 -18.86
C LEU A 576 -6.02 10.93 -19.52
N LYS A 577 -6.48 11.16 -20.75
CA LYS A 577 -6.34 12.49 -21.38
C LYS A 577 -7.26 13.47 -20.68
N ALA A 578 -6.66 14.34 -19.88
CA ALA A 578 -7.32 15.53 -19.37
C ALA A 578 -7.92 16.31 -20.53
N GLY A 579 -9.20 16.69 -20.43
CA GLY A 579 -9.85 17.56 -21.38
C GLY A 579 -10.36 16.92 -22.67
N HIS A 580 -10.31 15.60 -22.85
CA HIS A 580 -10.93 14.96 -23.99
C HIS A 580 -12.46 14.90 -23.80
N PRO A 581 -13.28 15.42 -24.77
CA PRO A 581 -14.74 15.48 -24.65
C PRO A 581 -15.44 14.12 -24.46
N GLY A 582 -14.75 13.02 -24.65
CA GLY A 582 -15.26 11.66 -24.45
C GLY A 582 -14.65 10.94 -23.25
N ASN A 583 -13.85 11.61 -22.43
CA ASN A 583 -13.31 10.96 -21.22
C ASN A 583 -14.35 11.07 -20.09
N PRO A 584 -14.98 9.96 -19.68
CA PRO A 584 -16.03 9.99 -18.67
C PRO A 584 -15.51 10.31 -17.25
N PHE A 585 -14.18 10.35 -17.05
CA PHE A 585 -13.56 10.84 -15.81
C PHE A 585 -13.39 12.35 -15.79
N MET A 586 -13.64 13.02 -16.92
CA MET A 586 -13.34 14.42 -17.13
C MET A 586 -14.62 15.22 -17.46
N ALA A 587 -15.80 14.67 -17.24
CA ALA A 587 -17.09 15.34 -17.44
C ALA A 587 -17.69 15.80 -16.12
#